data_14369d32f76e57a18ec601932d096541
#
_entry.id   14369d32f76e57a18ec601932d096541
#
_cell.length_a   1.000
_cell.length_b   1.000
_cell.length_c   1.000
_cell.angle_alpha   90.00
_cell.angle_beta   90.00
_cell.angle_gamma   90.00
#
_symmetry.space_group_name_H-M   'P 1'
#
loop_
_entity.id
_entity.type
_entity.pdbx_description
1 polymer ?
#
loop_
_entity_poly.entity_id
_entity_poly.type
_entity_poly.pdbx_seq_one_letter_code
_entity_poly.pdbx_strand_id
1 'polypeptide(L)'
;MRNPLHALTRHGDAHTIVQWRHAAAPIIENLMTQHASGPFEVKMQPQGEGDVAAGSSLGRMSLDKQYSGDLQAIGKGEMLAARSDIPTSAAYVAIERVTGTLHGREGSFVLVHKGVMTSEAQRLVIEVVPDTGTGELVGLSGTLGIRIEGGQHYYDFDY
;
A
#
# COMPACT_ATOMS: atom_id res chain seq x y z
N MET A 1 20.10 36.72 60.27
CA MET A 1 20.67 37.32 59.04
C MET A 1 20.29 36.43 57.86
N ARG A 2 19.94 36.99 56.81
CA ARG A 2 19.04 36.51 55.73
C ARG A 2 19.48 35.25 54.99
N ASN A 3 18.55 34.30 54.88
CA ASN A 3 18.63 33.12 54.05
C ASN A 3 17.98 33.43 52.69
N PRO A 4 18.59 33.14 51.50
CA PRO A 4 17.84 33.17 50.26
C PRO A 4 17.45 31.76 49.84
N LEU A 5 16.16 31.61 49.50
CA LEU A 5 15.50 30.46 48.93
C LEU A 5 16.12 30.09 47.58
N HIS A 6 16.45 28.79 47.43
CA HIS A 6 16.70 28.18 46.11
C HIS A 6 15.37 27.73 45.49
N ALA A 7 15.04 28.34 44.39
CA ALA A 7 13.93 27.92 43.54
C ALA A 7 14.35 26.67 42.71
N LEU A 8 13.65 25.57 42.96
CA LEU A 8 13.72 24.36 42.10
C LEU A 8 12.90 24.58 40.85
N THR A 9 13.56 24.76 39.74
CA THR A 9 12.94 24.70 38.41
C THR A 9 12.64 23.23 38.09
N ARG A 10 11.36 22.89 38.08
CA ARG A 10 10.88 21.62 37.52
C ARG A 10 10.93 21.72 36.01
N HIS A 11 11.75 20.86 35.37
CA HIS A 11 11.64 20.58 33.93
C HIS A 11 10.37 19.76 33.73
N GLY A 12 9.37 20.35 33.10
CA GLY A 12 8.18 19.66 32.64
C GLY A 12 8.49 19.00 31.30
N ASP A 13 8.42 17.67 31.29
CA ASP A 13 8.47 16.89 30.04
C ASP A 13 7.25 17.22 29.21
N ALA A 14 7.45 17.91 28.10
CA ALA A 14 6.43 18.16 27.09
C ALA A 14 6.20 16.88 26.31
N HIS A 15 5.22 16.08 26.72
CA HIS A 15 4.68 15.04 25.85
C HIS A 15 3.99 15.72 24.67
N THR A 16 4.63 15.70 23.52
CA THR A 16 4.03 16.13 22.26
C THR A 16 2.97 15.12 21.87
N ILE A 17 1.72 15.38 22.24
CA ILE A 17 0.57 14.63 21.73
C ILE A 17 0.37 15.09 20.29
N VAL A 18 0.69 14.24 19.33
CA VAL A 18 0.34 14.45 17.93
C VAL A 18 -1.19 14.31 17.81
N GLN A 19 -1.89 15.42 17.87
CA GLN A 19 -3.33 15.47 17.60
C GLN A 19 -3.54 15.41 16.09
N TRP A 20 -4.04 14.30 15.61
CA TRP A 20 -4.58 14.18 14.27
C TRP A 20 -5.86 15.03 14.20
N ARG A 21 -5.73 16.26 13.70
CA ARG A 21 -6.89 17.09 13.39
C ARG A 21 -7.58 16.47 12.18
N HIS A 22 -8.78 15.96 12.37
CA HIS A 22 -9.69 15.67 11.27
C HIS A 22 -10.06 17.03 10.67
N ALA A 23 -9.39 17.42 9.60
CA ALA A 23 -9.85 18.49 8.76
C ALA A 23 -11.17 18.02 8.14
N ALA A 24 -12.26 18.76 8.34
CA ALA A 24 -13.50 18.52 7.62
C ALA A 24 -13.20 18.56 6.13
N ALA A 25 -13.47 17.43 5.45
CA ALA A 25 -13.29 17.35 4.02
C ALA A 25 -14.16 18.41 3.34
N PRO A 26 -13.65 19.17 2.36
CA PRO A 26 -14.49 20.03 1.55
C PRO A 26 -15.54 19.17 0.84
N ILE A 27 -16.74 19.70 0.67
CA ILE A 27 -17.83 19.08 -0.10
C ILE A 27 -17.27 18.80 -1.49
N ILE A 28 -17.05 17.52 -1.79
CA ILE A 28 -16.48 17.09 -3.06
C ILE A 28 -17.57 17.20 -4.09
N GLU A 29 -17.38 18.11 -5.04
CA GLU A 29 -18.06 18.05 -6.33
C GLU A 29 -17.93 16.62 -6.87
N ASN A 30 -19.02 16.14 -7.45
CA ASN A 30 -19.22 14.84 -8.07
C ASN A 30 -18.04 14.45 -8.99
N LEU A 31 -16.97 13.93 -8.41
CA LEU A 31 -15.86 13.33 -9.14
C LEU A 31 -16.40 12.02 -9.72
N MET A 32 -16.68 12.03 -11.02
CA MET A 32 -17.02 10.80 -11.74
C MET A 32 -15.86 9.84 -11.56
N THR A 33 -16.09 8.74 -10.87
CA THR A 33 -15.12 7.64 -10.77
C THR A 33 -14.79 7.17 -12.17
N GLN A 34 -13.51 7.19 -12.52
CA GLN A 34 -13.01 6.65 -13.78
C GLN A 34 -12.59 5.20 -13.54
N HIS A 35 -12.73 4.39 -14.57
CA HIS A 35 -12.37 2.98 -14.54
C HIS A 35 -11.29 2.69 -15.58
N ALA A 36 -10.23 1.99 -15.17
CA ALA A 36 -9.17 1.50 -16.04
C ALA A 36 -8.99 0.01 -15.83
N SER A 37 -8.73 -0.73 -16.91
CA SER A 37 -8.56 -2.18 -16.87
C SER A 37 -7.52 -2.67 -17.86
N GLY A 38 -7.02 -3.88 -17.63
CA GLY A 38 -6.09 -4.54 -18.51
C GLY A 38 -5.37 -5.71 -17.88
N PRO A 39 -4.56 -6.43 -18.66
CA PRO A 39 -3.73 -7.51 -18.12
C PRO A 39 -2.45 -6.95 -17.48
N PHE A 40 -1.87 -7.74 -16.57
CA PHE A 40 -0.52 -7.49 -16.08
C PHE A 40 0.24 -8.81 -15.88
N GLU A 41 1.56 -8.70 -15.98
CA GLU A 41 2.49 -9.75 -15.59
C GLU A 41 3.13 -9.39 -14.25
N VAL A 42 3.45 -10.40 -13.43
CA VAL A 42 4.14 -10.20 -12.16
C VAL A 42 5.26 -11.22 -12.00
N LYS A 43 6.43 -10.72 -11.61
CA LYS A 43 7.56 -11.54 -11.14
C LYS A 43 7.80 -11.24 -9.67
N MET A 44 7.88 -12.29 -8.87
CA MET A 44 8.18 -12.20 -7.44
C MET A 44 9.44 -13.00 -7.16
N GLN A 45 10.37 -12.40 -6.42
CA GLN A 45 11.64 -13.07 -6.05
C GLN A 45 11.87 -12.94 -4.55
N PRO A 46 12.19 -14.05 -3.84
CA PRO A 46 12.57 -14.00 -2.44
C PRO A 46 13.76 -13.08 -2.22
N GLN A 47 13.71 -12.31 -1.13
CA GLN A 47 14.74 -11.37 -0.71
C GLN A 47 15.34 -11.83 0.61
N GLY A 48 16.40 -12.64 0.53
CA GLY A 48 17.08 -13.24 1.67
C GLY A 48 16.41 -14.54 2.16
N GLU A 49 16.95 -15.04 3.26
CA GLU A 49 16.39 -16.22 3.94
C GLU A 49 15.14 -15.80 4.73
N GLY A 50 14.10 -16.64 4.65
CA GLY A 50 12.90 -16.45 5.45
C GLY A 50 13.13 -16.84 6.91
N ASP A 51 12.33 -16.27 7.80
CA ASP A 51 12.27 -16.70 9.20
C ASP A 51 11.22 -17.81 9.34
N VAL A 52 11.65 -18.97 9.79
CA VAL A 52 10.81 -20.17 9.95
C VAL A 52 10.78 -20.56 11.42
N ALA A 53 9.57 -20.56 12.00
CA ALA A 53 9.32 -21.01 13.37
C ALA A 53 8.15 -22.01 13.39
N ALA A 54 7.94 -22.67 14.52
CA ALA A 54 6.78 -23.55 14.67
C ALA A 54 5.47 -22.78 14.43
N GLY A 55 4.63 -23.28 13.53
CA GLY A 55 3.34 -22.73 13.20
C GLY A 55 3.35 -21.59 12.16
N SER A 56 4.51 -21.06 11.77
CA SER A 56 4.55 -19.97 10.77
C SER A 56 5.91 -19.81 10.09
N SER A 57 5.87 -19.20 8.90
CA SER A 57 7.07 -18.69 8.23
C SER A 57 6.85 -17.26 7.77
N LEU A 58 7.87 -16.42 7.89
CA LEU A 58 7.89 -15.06 7.40
C LEU A 58 8.84 -14.94 6.22
N GLY A 59 8.48 -14.13 5.23
CA GLY A 59 9.32 -13.91 4.07
C GLY A 59 9.18 -12.53 3.49
N ARG A 60 10.22 -12.08 2.79
CA ARG A 60 10.24 -10.84 2.01
C ARG A 60 10.42 -11.18 0.55
N MET A 61 9.69 -10.51 -0.33
CA MET A 61 9.77 -10.71 -1.77
C MET A 61 9.82 -9.37 -2.49
N SER A 62 10.58 -9.29 -3.58
CA SER A 62 10.43 -8.18 -4.52
C SER A 62 9.22 -8.42 -5.42
N LEU A 63 8.58 -7.33 -5.84
CA LEU A 63 7.53 -7.29 -6.84
C LEU A 63 8.04 -6.54 -8.07
N ASP A 64 7.90 -7.14 -9.25
CA ASP A 64 8.17 -6.50 -10.52
C ASP A 64 6.98 -6.80 -11.45
N LYS A 65 6.22 -5.76 -11.79
CA LYS A 65 5.01 -5.88 -12.60
C LYS A 65 5.12 -5.09 -13.89
N GLN A 66 4.52 -5.63 -14.92
CA GLN A 66 4.31 -4.96 -16.19
C GLN A 66 2.81 -4.87 -16.44
N TYR A 67 2.27 -3.67 -16.36
CA TYR A 67 0.87 -3.36 -16.65
C TYR A 67 0.69 -3.03 -18.13
N SER A 68 -0.45 -3.43 -18.69
CA SER A 68 -0.85 -3.15 -20.08
C SER A 68 -2.34 -2.78 -20.14
N GLY A 69 -2.79 -2.22 -21.25
CA GLY A 69 -4.15 -1.72 -21.40
C GLY A 69 -4.26 -0.24 -21.05
N ASP A 70 -5.26 0.14 -20.27
CA ASP A 70 -5.52 1.55 -19.90
C ASP A 70 -4.43 2.13 -18.99
N LEU A 71 -3.75 1.27 -18.22
CA LEU A 71 -2.54 1.57 -17.47
C LEU A 71 -1.34 0.91 -18.17
N GLN A 72 -0.50 1.71 -18.80
CA GLN A 72 0.77 1.25 -19.41
C GLN A 72 1.91 1.65 -18.50
N ALA A 73 2.35 0.74 -17.61
CA ALA A 73 3.23 1.09 -16.51
C ALA A 73 4.09 -0.08 -16.03
N ILE A 74 5.14 0.26 -15.32
CA ILE A 74 5.96 -0.67 -14.55
C ILE A 74 5.64 -0.45 -13.07
N GLY A 75 5.35 -1.54 -12.36
CA GLY A 75 5.21 -1.58 -10.90
C GLY A 75 6.43 -2.21 -10.25
N LYS A 76 7.02 -1.54 -9.28
CA LYS A 76 8.13 -2.07 -8.48
C LYS A 76 7.86 -1.89 -7.01
N GLY A 77 8.07 -2.96 -6.23
CA GLY A 77 7.78 -2.92 -4.81
C GLY A 77 8.35 -4.07 -4.02
N GLU A 78 7.98 -4.09 -2.77
CA GLU A 78 8.33 -5.16 -1.83
C GLU A 78 7.10 -5.66 -1.08
N MET A 79 7.10 -6.95 -0.80
CA MET A 79 6.06 -7.64 -0.06
C MET A 79 6.66 -8.34 1.16
N LEU A 80 6.01 -8.19 2.30
CA LEU A 80 6.22 -8.98 3.50
C LEU A 80 5.05 -9.95 3.66
N ALA A 81 5.36 -11.23 3.78
CA ALA A 81 4.36 -12.29 3.84
C ALA A 81 4.56 -13.17 5.08
N ALA A 82 3.44 -13.66 5.61
CA ALA A 82 3.40 -14.71 6.62
C ALA A 82 2.58 -15.88 6.08
N ARG A 83 3.07 -17.10 6.30
CA ARG A 83 2.35 -18.34 5.99
C ARG A 83 2.25 -19.18 7.25
N SER A 84 1.12 -19.81 7.47
CA SER A 84 0.96 -20.80 8.52
C SER A 84 1.32 -22.22 8.03
N ASP A 85 1.32 -23.19 8.93
CA ASP A 85 1.45 -24.61 8.57
C ASP A 85 0.24 -25.14 7.79
N ILE A 86 -0.86 -24.38 7.74
CA ILE A 86 -2.02 -24.66 6.89
C ILE A 86 -1.77 -24.04 5.51
N PRO A 87 -1.61 -24.82 4.42
CA PRO A 87 -1.17 -24.32 3.12
C PRO A 87 -2.05 -23.22 2.50
N THR A 88 -3.34 -23.16 2.89
CA THR A 88 -4.29 -22.17 2.39
C THR A 88 -4.32 -20.88 3.22
N SER A 89 -3.60 -20.84 4.35
CA SER A 89 -3.65 -19.71 5.29
C SER A 89 -2.38 -18.88 5.23
N ALA A 90 -2.52 -17.66 4.74
CA ALA A 90 -1.43 -16.71 4.58
C ALA A 90 -1.91 -15.27 4.70
N ALA A 91 -1.00 -14.36 4.98
CA ALA A 91 -1.24 -12.94 4.88
C ALA A 91 -0.03 -12.22 4.28
N TYR A 92 -0.25 -11.08 3.65
CA TYR A 92 0.83 -10.23 3.19
C TYR A 92 0.45 -8.75 3.21
N VAL A 93 1.47 -7.91 3.24
CA VAL A 93 1.39 -6.47 2.93
C VAL A 93 2.44 -6.16 1.88
N ALA A 94 2.13 -5.23 0.98
CA ALA A 94 3.11 -4.77 0.00
C ALA A 94 2.98 -3.27 -0.26
N ILE A 95 4.09 -2.66 -0.63
CA ILE A 95 4.14 -1.30 -1.17
C ILE A 95 4.73 -1.39 -2.56
N GLU A 96 4.03 -0.82 -3.54
CA GLU A 96 4.40 -0.85 -4.94
C GLU A 96 4.35 0.56 -5.53
N ARG A 97 5.43 1.00 -6.16
CA ARG A 97 5.43 2.22 -6.97
C ARG A 97 5.12 1.85 -8.42
N VAL A 98 4.10 2.48 -8.96
CA VAL A 98 3.68 2.36 -10.35
C VAL A 98 4.14 3.60 -11.11
N THR A 99 4.83 3.43 -12.24
CA THR A 99 5.34 4.53 -13.08
C THR A 99 5.00 4.26 -14.52
N GLY A 100 4.37 5.21 -15.19
CA GLY A 100 3.96 5.10 -16.58
C GLY A 100 2.81 6.03 -16.93
N THR A 101 1.86 5.55 -17.73
CA THR A 101 0.71 6.32 -18.19
C THR A 101 -0.61 5.65 -17.83
N LEU A 102 -1.55 6.42 -17.31
CA LEU A 102 -2.92 6.00 -17.01
C LEU A 102 -3.88 6.81 -17.89
N HIS A 103 -4.56 6.16 -18.83
CA HIS A 103 -5.35 6.84 -19.86
C HIS A 103 -4.58 7.99 -20.54
N GLY A 104 -3.31 7.76 -20.88
CA GLY A 104 -2.44 8.74 -21.53
C GLY A 104 -1.85 9.82 -20.61
N ARG A 105 -2.23 9.89 -19.33
CA ARG A 105 -1.65 10.81 -18.34
C ARG A 105 -0.38 10.23 -17.75
N GLU A 106 0.73 10.92 -17.88
CA GLU A 106 2.05 10.46 -17.43
C GLU A 106 2.31 10.82 -15.96
N GLY A 107 2.88 9.86 -15.22
CA GLY A 107 3.27 10.07 -13.84
C GLY A 107 3.60 8.78 -13.09
N SER A 108 3.60 8.90 -11.78
CA SER A 108 3.74 7.75 -10.88
C SER A 108 2.81 7.90 -9.68
N PHE A 109 2.53 6.80 -9.01
CA PHE A 109 1.80 6.74 -7.75
C PHE A 109 2.21 5.50 -6.96
N VAL A 110 1.81 5.41 -5.72
CA VAL A 110 2.12 4.28 -4.85
C VAL A 110 0.84 3.54 -4.48
N LEU A 111 0.89 2.23 -4.53
CA LEU A 111 -0.16 1.32 -4.06
C LEU A 111 0.26 0.67 -2.74
N VAL A 112 -0.66 0.57 -1.81
CA VAL A 112 -0.57 -0.30 -0.62
C VAL A 112 -1.47 -1.50 -0.81
N HIS A 113 -0.94 -2.70 -0.55
CA HIS A 113 -1.66 -3.97 -0.65
C HIS A 113 -1.79 -4.61 0.72
N LYS A 114 -2.95 -5.20 1.00
CA LYS A 114 -3.18 -6.06 2.15
C LYS A 114 -3.98 -7.27 1.72
N GLY A 115 -3.36 -8.43 1.78
CA GLY A 115 -3.98 -9.71 1.47
C GLY A 115 -4.06 -10.61 2.70
N VAL A 116 -5.21 -11.25 2.91
CA VAL A 116 -5.41 -12.32 3.91
C VAL A 116 -6.17 -13.45 3.24
N MET A 117 -5.63 -14.65 3.35
CA MET A 117 -6.15 -15.85 2.72
C MET A 117 -6.39 -16.93 3.76
N THR A 118 -7.51 -17.61 3.62
CA THR A 118 -7.87 -18.84 4.36
C THR A 118 -8.39 -19.89 3.38
N SER A 119 -8.72 -21.09 3.86
CA SER A 119 -9.40 -22.10 3.04
C SER A 119 -10.77 -21.69 2.51
N GLU A 120 -11.42 -20.74 3.19
CA GLU A 120 -12.83 -20.37 2.92
C GLU A 120 -12.93 -19.03 2.18
N ALA A 121 -11.95 -18.15 2.34
CA ALA A 121 -12.04 -16.78 1.82
C ALA A 121 -10.66 -16.19 1.49
N GLN A 122 -10.66 -15.36 0.46
CA GLN A 122 -9.55 -14.47 0.13
C GLN A 122 -10.05 -13.02 0.22
N ARG A 123 -9.34 -12.21 1.00
CA ARG A 123 -9.60 -10.77 1.11
C ARG A 123 -8.36 -10.04 0.64
N LEU A 124 -8.52 -9.23 -0.40
CA LEU A 124 -7.46 -8.38 -0.96
C LEU A 124 -7.97 -6.95 -1.01
N VAL A 125 -7.18 -6.02 -0.47
CA VAL A 125 -7.41 -4.58 -0.53
C VAL A 125 -6.17 -3.96 -1.14
N ILE A 126 -6.33 -3.19 -2.22
CA ILE A 126 -5.26 -2.42 -2.85
C ILE A 126 -5.77 -1.00 -3.05
N GLU A 127 -5.05 -0.03 -2.50
CA GLU A 127 -5.45 1.38 -2.52
C GLU A 127 -4.27 2.26 -2.90
N VAL A 128 -4.57 3.38 -3.55
CA VAL A 128 -3.57 4.43 -3.79
C VAL A 128 -3.22 5.08 -2.46
N VAL A 129 -1.93 5.16 -2.16
CA VAL A 129 -1.43 5.89 -0.99
C VAL A 129 -1.66 7.38 -1.21
N PRO A 130 -2.34 8.10 -0.30
CA PRO A 130 -2.63 9.52 -0.45
C PRO A 130 -1.38 10.35 -0.77
N ASP A 131 -1.57 11.34 -1.63
CA ASP A 131 -0.56 12.35 -2.01
C ASP A 131 0.73 11.81 -2.66
N THR A 132 0.68 10.57 -3.17
CA THR A 132 1.83 9.95 -3.87
C THR A 132 1.82 10.13 -5.38
N GLY A 133 0.74 10.68 -5.94
CA GLY A 133 0.63 10.97 -7.37
C GLY A 133 1.64 12.03 -7.83
N THR A 134 2.28 11.81 -8.97
CA THR A 134 3.23 12.75 -9.59
C THR A 134 2.84 13.06 -11.03
N GLY A 135 3.44 14.11 -11.62
CA GLY A 135 3.14 14.49 -13.01
C GLY A 135 1.67 14.81 -13.19
N GLU A 136 1.06 14.24 -14.21
CA GLU A 136 -0.38 14.41 -14.50
C GLU A 136 -1.29 13.54 -13.61
N LEU A 137 -0.70 12.75 -12.70
CA LEU A 137 -1.40 11.91 -11.73
C LEU A 137 -1.41 12.51 -10.31
N VAL A 138 -1.04 13.77 -10.16
CA VAL A 138 -1.17 14.49 -8.87
C VAL A 138 -2.64 14.48 -8.43
N GLY A 139 -2.87 14.12 -7.15
CA GLY A 139 -4.22 14.01 -6.58
C GLY A 139 -4.93 12.69 -6.89
N LEU A 140 -4.27 11.74 -7.59
CA LEU A 140 -4.83 10.42 -7.84
C LEU A 140 -5.18 9.72 -6.52
N SER A 141 -6.39 9.18 -6.47
CA SER A 141 -6.88 8.30 -5.42
C SER A 141 -7.66 7.15 -6.06
N GLY A 142 -7.86 6.05 -5.37
CA GLY A 142 -8.65 4.96 -5.92
C GLY A 142 -8.31 3.61 -5.34
N THR A 143 -9.03 2.58 -5.84
CA THR A 143 -8.88 1.18 -5.43
C THR A 143 -8.64 0.31 -6.64
N LEU A 144 -7.74 -0.67 -6.50
CA LEU A 144 -7.39 -1.60 -7.57
C LEU A 144 -7.79 -3.02 -7.19
N GLY A 145 -8.62 -3.65 -8.01
CA GLY A 145 -8.96 -5.07 -7.92
C GLY A 145 -8.03 -5.92 -8.76
N ILE A 146 -7.84 -7.18 -8.39
CA ILE A 146 -7.12 -8.18 -9.19
C ILE A 146 -8.04 -9.35 -9.47
N ARG A 147 -8.09 -9.76 -10.74
CA ARG A 147 -8.74 -11.01 -11.21
C ARG A 147 -7.69 -11.90 -11.84
N ILE A 148 -7.88 -13.22 -11.71
CA ILE A 148 -7.04 -14.23 -12.39
C ILE A 148 -7.96 -15.11 -13.21
N GLU A 149 -7.76 -15.11 -14.52
CA GLU A 149 -8.56 -15.87 -15.48
C GLU A 149 -7.63 -16.64 -16.42
N GLY A 150 -7.78 -17.96 -16.47
CA GLY A 150 -6.92 -18.82 -17.29
C GLY A 150 -5.42 -18.72 -16.99
N GLY A 151 -5.05 -18.35 -15.76
CA GLY A 151 -3.66 -18.12 -15.35
C GLY A 151 -3.12 -16.74 -15.66
N GLN A 152 -3.87 -15.89 -16.37
CA GLN A 152 -3.53 -14.51 -16.66
C GLN A 152 -4.09 -13.60 -15.56
N HIS A 153 -3.28 -12.63 -15.10
CA HIS A 153 -3.70 -11.60 -14.17
C HIS A 153 -4.28 -10.39 -14.89
N TYR A 154 -5.36 -9.85 -14.33
CA TYR A 154 -6.02 -8.62 -14.78
C TYR A 154 -6.20 -7.68 -13.60
N TYR A 155 -6.13 -6.39 -13.84
CA TYR A 155 -6.50 -5.35 -12.89
C TYR A 155 -7.80 -4.66 -13.31
N ASP A 156 -8.55 -4.20 -12.31
CA ASP A 156 -9.68 -3.28 -12.43
C ASP A 156 -9.41 -2.13 -11.46
N PHE A 157 -9.23 -0.92 -11.96
CA PHE A 157 -8.81 0.24 -11.20
C PHE A 157 -9.86 1.34 -11.27
N ASP A 158 -10.53 1.60 -10.15
CA ASP A 158 -11.50 2.68 -9.97
C ASP A 158 -10.79 3.86 -9.29
N TYR A 159 -10.79 5.07 -9.94
CA TYR A 159 -9.99 6.21 -9.53
C TYR A 159 -10.61 7.56 -9.88
#